data_df5b8df4c373b855396129eafca457ba
#
_entry.id   df5b8df4c373b855396129eafca457ba
#
_cell.length_a   1.000
_cell.length_b   1.000
_cell.length_c   1.000
_cell.angle_alpha   90.00
_cell.angle_beta   90.00
_cell.angle_gamma   90.00
#
_symmetry.space_group_name_H-M   'P 1'
#
loop_
_entity.id
_entity.type
_entity.pdbx_description
1 polymer ?
#
loop_
_entity_poly.entity_id
_entity_poly.type
_entity_poly.pdbx_seq_one_letter_code
_entity_poly.pdbx_strand_id
1 'polypeptide(L)'
;MKKTFLLSCLMLAAMPVMAAYTGHVYVDKNKNGVFDQSEKPLAGIKVSDGLNVVETAADGSFTLPGHERERFIFITTPSGYKTFNRHYHKIEKKQSGYDFGLIPYSGRIRKNGSHRYIHITDTEIFNTENHADWVNNVHDYARNEQAAFIIHTGDICYEKGLKAHIKLMNTENMDCPVFYCIGNHDLVKGKYGEELFESIYGPVYYSFDAGNVHYVVTPMPGGDHAPGYTSDDVCRWLKNDLAHIRPGTPVVVFNHDLLTYEDTFIFKSKNAGSINLNEYNLKAWVYGHWHINYMKKQGDVYS
;
A
#
# COMPACT_ATOMS: atom_id res chain seq x y z
N MET A 1 40.76 -54.15 -26.77
CA MET A 1 40.60 -52.92 -25.96
C MET A 1 39.44 -52.12 -26.52
N LYS A 2 38.23 -52.20 -25.87
CA LYS A 2 37.07 -51.41 -26.28
C LYS A 2 37.08 -50.11 -25.46
N LYS A 3 37.18 -48.96 -26.11
CA LYS A 3 37.04 -47.64 -25.48
C LYS A 3 35.57 -47.28 -25.39
N THR A 4 35.04 -47.22 -24.14
CA THR A 4 33.68 -46.72 -23.85
C THR A 4 33.75 -45.21 -23.77
N PHE A 5 33.09 -44.52 -24.69
CA PHE A 5 32.88 -43.06 -24.57
C PHE A 5 31.68 -42.79 -23.64
N LEU A 6 31.97 -42.16 -22.51
CA LEU A 6 30.91 -41.64 -21.62
C LEU A 6 30.45 -40.30 -22.17
N LEU A 7 29.22 -40.25 -22.70
CA LEU A 7 28.58 -39.00 -23.11
C LEU A 7 27.95 -38.35 -21.88
N SER A 8 28.61 -37.32 -21.35
CA SER A 8 28.08 -36.51 -20.25
C SER A 8 27.01 -35.56 -20.82
N CYS A 9 25.73 -35.85 -20.58
CA CYS A 9 24.62 -34.97 -20.89
C CYS A 9 24.57 -33.88 -19.82
N LEU A 10 25.02 -32.68 -20.15
CA LEU A 10 24.83 -31.49 -19.35
C LEU A 10 23.34 -31.10 -19.48
N MET A 11 22.51 -31.41 -18.46
CA MET A 11 21.18 -30.82 -18.35
C MET A 11 21.33 -29.34 -17.95
N LEU A 12 21.19 -28.45 -18.91
CA LEU A 12 20.90 -27.04 -18.62
C LEU A 12 19.51 -27.00 -18.00
N ALA A 13 19.42 -26.81 -16.69
CA ALA A 13 18.18 -26.43 -16.04
C ALA A 13 17.78 -25.04 -16.60
N ALA A 14 16.75 -24.98 -17.42
CA ALA A 14 16.13 -23.72 -17.82
C ALA A 14 15.56 -23.09 -16.54
N MET A 15 16.24 -22.06 -16.00
CA MET A 15 15.63 -21.22 -14.98
C MET A 15 14.42 -20.55 -15.61
N PRO A 16 13.23 -20.55 -14.95
CA PRO A 16 12.10 -19.79 -15.45
C PRO A 16 12.54 -18.33 -15.56
N VAL A 17 12.41 -17.75 -16.73
CA VAL A 17 12.58 -16.31 -16.95
C VAL A 17 11.38 -15.68 -16.26
N MET A 18 11.60 -15.10 -15.09
CA MET A 18 10.59 -14.28 -14.41
C MET A 18 10.27 -13.06 -15.28
N ALA A 19 8.99 -12.71 -15.39
CA ALA A 19 8.60 -11.52 -16.13
C ALA A 19 9.24 -10.29 -15.47
N ALA A 20 9.90 -9.45 -16.27
CA ALA A 20 10.39 -8.17 -15.79
C ALA A 20 9.34 -7.08 -16.11
N TYR A 21 9.01 -6.27 -15.12
CA TYR A 21 8.11 -5.13 -15.27
C TYR A 21 8.92 -3.85 -15.32
N THR A 22 8.60 -2.99 -16.27
CA THR A 22 9.27 -1.71 -16.46
C THR A 22 8.27 -0.57 -16.46
N GLY A 23 8.72 0.66 -16.30
CA GLY A 23 7.88 1.85 -16.40
C GLY A 23 8.62 3.10 -15.97
N HIS A 24 7.88 4.19 -15.88
CA HIS A 24 8.38 5.48 -15.45
C HIS A 24 7.49 6.08 -14.37
N VAL A 25 8.09 6.84 -13.48
CA VAL A 25 7.38 7.73 -12.56
C VAL A 25 7.71 9.17 -12.93
N TYR A 26 6.70 9.99 -13.10
CA TYR A 26 6.84 11.35 -13.65
C TYR A 26 5.81 12.31 -13.04
N VAL A 27 6.05 13.62 -13.22
CA VAL A 27 5.07 14.66 -12.90
C VAL A 27 4.10 14.79 -14.07
N ASP A 28 2.89 14.28 -13.89
CA ASP A 28 1.81 14.39 -14.89
C ASP A 28 1.23 15.82 -14.85
N LYS A 29 1.80 16.67 -15.71
CA LYS A 29 1.48 18.10 -15.72
C LYS A 29 0.13 18.39 -16.37
N ASN A 30 -0.19 17.66 -17.41
CA ASN A 30 -1.43 17.84 -18.19
C ASN A 30 -2.58 16.94 -17.71
N LYS A 31 -2.31 16.04 -16.77
CA LYS A 31 -3.27 15.10 -16.14
C LYS A 31 -3.92 14.17 -17.17
N ASN A 32 -3.13 13.66 -18.13
CA ASN A 32 -3.61 12.72 -19.12
C ASN A 32 -3.25 11.26 -18.82
N GLY A 33 -2.40 11.02 -17.78
CA GLY A 33 -1.95 9.68 -17.39
C GLY A 33 -0.96 9.03 -18.35
N VAL A 34 -0.36 9.80 -19.26
CA VAL A 34 0.61 9.34 -20.26
C VAL A 34 1.91 10.10 -20.08
N PHE A 35 3.05 9.40 -20.06
CA PHE A 35 4.35 10.04 -19.95
C PHE A 35 4.74 10.77 -21.24
N ASP A 36 4.65 12.09 -21.24
CA ASP A 36 5.00 12.95 -22.35
C ASP A 36 6.45 13.43 -22.28
N GLN A 37 7.09 13.68 -23.42
CA GLN A 37 8.51 14.11 -23.47
C GLN A 37 8.80 15.41 -22.72
N SER A 38 7.80 16.26 -22.54
CA SER A 38 7.92 17.54 -21.82
C SER A 38 7.74 17.40 -20.31
N GLU A 39 7.39 16.24 -19.82
CA GLU A 39 7.12 15.99 -18.43
C GLU A 39 8.37 15.61 -17.65
N LYS A 40 8.38 16.01 -16.37
CA LYS A 40 9.56 15.84 -15.52
C LYS A 40 9.57 14.42 -14.94
N PRO A 41 10.58 13.59 -15.25
CA PRO A 41 10.77 12.32 -14.58
C PRO A 41 11.08 12.51 -13.09
N LEU A 42 10.71 11.53 -12.26
CA LEU A 42 10.94 11.53 -10.83
C LEU A 42 11.87 10.38 -10.44
N ALA A 43 13.06 10.73 -9.98
CA ALA A 43 14.05 9.79 -9.46
C ALA A 43 13.80 9.47 -7.98
N GLY A 44 14.25 8.28 -7.53
CA GLY A 44 14.20 7.87 -6.12
C GLY A 44 12.81 7.55 -5.62
N ILE A 45 11.84 7.29 -6.51
CA ILE A 45 10.50 6.84 -6.13
C ILE A 45 10.52 5.33 -5.96
N LYS A 46 10.07 4.84 -4.82
CA LYS A 46 9.97 3.41 -4.54
C LYS A 46 8.82 2.79 -5.35
N VAL A 47 9.13 1.71 -6.05
CA VAL A 47 8.18 0.91 -6.84
C VAL A 47 8.26 -0.54 -6.41
N SER A 48 7.13 -1.20 -6.27
CA SER A 48 7.05 -2.58 -5.77
C SER A 48 6.13 -3.45 -6.62
N ASP A 49 6.43 -4.75 -6.63
CA ASP A 49 5.56 -5.82 -7.17
C ASP A 49 4.84 -6.61 -6.06
N GLY A 50 4.93 -6.13 -4.81
CA GLY A 50 4.40 -6.82 -3.63
C GLY A 50 5.43 -7.70 -2.90
N LEU A 51 6.65 -7.81 -3.42
CA LEU A 51 7.80 -8.44 -2.77
C LEU A 51 9.04 -7.56 -2.93
N ASN A 52 9.45 -7.32 -4.17
CA ASN A 52 10.61 -6.51 -4.47
C ASN A 52 10.25 -5.04 -4.36
N VAL A 53 11.22 -4.23 -3.93
CA VAL A 53 11.13 -2.77 -3.91
C VAL A 53 12.38 -2.23 -4.61
N VAL A 54 12.18 -1.35 -5.59
CA VAL A 54 13.27 -0.68 -6.31
C VAL A 54 13.01 0.82 -6.31
N GLU A 55 14.05 1.61 -6.55
CA GLU A 55 13.92 3.05 -6.73
C GLU A 55 14.07 3.43 -8.20
N THR A 56 13.30 4.42 -8.64
CA THR A 56 13.41 4.95 -9.99
C THR A 56 14.76 5.61 -10.23
N ALA A 57 15.32 5.42 -11.44
CA ALA A 57 16.54 6.05 -11.91
C ALA A 57 16.35 7.57 -12.17
N ALA A 58 17.42 8.26 -12.58
CA ALA A 58 17.40 9.71 -12.82
C ALA A 58 16.41 10.14 -13.93
N ASP A 59 16.14 9.27 -14.87
CA ASP A 59 15.16 9.43 -15.95
C ASP A 59 13.74 8.97 -15.56
N GLY A 60 13.51 8.64 -14.28
CA GLY A 60 12.25 8.16 -13.77
C GLY A 60 11.95 6.69 -14.06
N SER A 61 12.82 5.99 -14.78
CA SER A 61 12.61 4.59 -15.15
C SER A 61 12.81 3.63 -13.97
N PHE A 62 12.13 2.48 -14.01
CA PHE A 62 12.34 1.37 -13.08
C PHE A 62 12.26 0.03 -13.80
N THR A 63 12.84 -1.00 -13.17
CA THR A 63 12.70 -2.40 -13.57
C THR A 63 12.53 -3.27 -12.33
N LEU A 64 11.45 -4.04 -12.29
CA LEU A 64 11.14 -5.03 -11.26
C LEU A 64 11.31 -6.43 -11.83
N PRO A 65 11.92 -7.38 -11.08
CA PRO A 65 12.18 -8.74 -11.58
C PRO A 65 10.90 -9.60 -11.68
N GLY A 66 9.83 -9.22 -10.99
CA GLY A 66 8.64 -10.05 -10.84
C GLY A 66 8.82 -11.21 -9.87
N HIS A 67 7.72 -11.87 -9.50
CA HIS A 67 7.69 -13.10 -8.69
C HIS A 67 6.37 -13.86 -8.87
N GLU A 68 6.29 -15.11 -8.38
CA GLU A 68 5.14 -16.01 -8.65
C GLU A 68 3.80 -15.56 -8.05
N ARG A 69 3.83 -14.70 -7.02
CA ARG A 69 2.62 -14.29 -6.28
C ARG A 69 2.22 -12.85 -6.52
N GLU A 70 2.82 -12.21 -7.51
CA GLU A 70 2.56 -10.83 -7.87
C GLU A 70 1.13 -10.64 -8.41
N ARG A 71 0.49 -9.57 -8.01
CA ARG A 71 -0.84 -9.17 -8.52
C ARG A 71 -0.89 -7.72 -8.95
N PHE A 72 -0.01 -6.89 -8.40
CA PHE A 72 0.04 -5.45 -8.64
C PHE A 72 1.47 -4.96 -8.80
N ILE A 73 1.61 -3.90 -9.58
CA ILE A 73 2.76 -2.98 -9.51
C ILE A 73 2.26 -1.71 -8.84
N PHE A 74 2.94 -1.23 -7.82
CA PHE A 74 2.51 -0.04 -7.08
C PHE A 74 3.70 0.81 -6.62
N ILE A 75 3.43 2.09 -6.37
CA ILE A 75 4.44 3.04 -5.88
C ILE A 75 4.19 3.40 -4.42
N THR A 76 5.27 3.67 -3.67
CA THR A 76 5.19 4.49 -2.47
C THR A 76 4.96 5.92 -2.90
N THR A 77 3.72 6.42 -2.76
CA THR A 77 3.39 7.80 -3.12
C THR A 77 4.26 8.76 -2.29
N PRO A 78 5.14 9.56 -2.90
CA PRO A 78 6.06 10.39 -2.14
C PRO A 78 5.38 11.62 -1.54
N SER A 79 5.91 12.11 -0.43
CA SER A 79 5.46 13.36 0.18
C SER A 79 5.49 14.51 -0.82
N GLY A 80 4.47 15.35 -0.81
CA GLY A 80 4.33 16.47 -1.73
C GLY A 80 3.65 16.15 -3.05
N TYR A 81 3.19 14.91 -3.22
CA TYR A 81 2.48 14.47 -4.42
C TYR A 81 1.21 13.68 -4.07
N LYS A 82 0.32 13.59 -5.03
CA LYS A 82 -0.75 12.60 -5.12
C LYS A 82 -0.73 11.95 -6.50
N THR A 83 -1.25 10.75 -6.60
CA THR A 83 -1.36 10.07 -7.89
C THR A 83 -2.44 10.70 -8.75
N PHE A 84 -2.25 10.68 -10.07
CA PHE A 84 -3.27 11.11 -11.02
C PHE A 84 -4.52 10.24 -10.92
N ASN A 85 -4.35 8.92 -11.05
CA ASN A 85 -5.45 7.95 -10.93
C ASN A 85 -5.30 7.14 -9.64
N ARG A 86 -4.35 6.20 -9.66
CA ARG A 86 -4.11 5.23 -8.59
C ARG A 86 -2.61 5.10 -8.35
N HIS A 87 -2.23 4.70 -7.13
CA HIS A 87 -0.84 4.39 -6.81
C HIS A 87 -0.43 2.97 -7.23
N TYR A 88 -1.32 2.25 -7.95
CA TYR A 88 -1.10 0.87 -8.37
C TYR A 88 -1.68 0.58 -9.76
N HIS A 89 -1.13 -0.43 -10.40
CA HIS A 89 -1.68 -1.12 -11.57
C HIS A 89 -1.85 -2.59 -11.26
N LYS A 90 -2.98 -3.17 -11.65
CA LYS A 90 -3.14 -4.63 -11.64
C LYS A 90 -2.30 -5.23 -12.78
N ILE A 91 -1.57 -6.31 -12.48
CA ILE A 91 -0.76 -6.99 -13.49
C ILE A 91 -1.65 -7.72 -14.49
N GLU A 92 -1.42 -7.45 -15.76
CA GLU A 92 -2.11 -8.10 -16.89
C GLU A 92 -1.14 -8.93 -17.72
N LYS A 93 -1.62 -10.11 -18.18
CA LYS A 93 -0.79 -11.16 -18.85
C LYS A 93 0.06 -10.71 -20.05
N LYS A 94 -0.27 -9.59 -20.68
CA LYS A 94 0.43 -9.11 -21.88
C LYS A 94 1.06 -7.74 -21.70
N GLN A 95 0.99 -7.19 -20.50
CA GLN A 95 1.52 -5.87 -20.20
C GLN A 95 2.78 -6.02 -19.37
N SER A 96 3.86 -5.37 -19.80
CA SER A 96 5.12 -5.29 -19.04
C SER A 96 5.48 -3.86 -18.66
N GLY A 97 4.83 -2.86 -19.26
CA GLY A 97 5.04 -1.44 -18.99
C GLY A 97 3.96 -0.85 -18.10
N TYR A 98 4.38 -0.16 -17.01
CA TYR A 98 3.50 0.44 -16.00
C TYR A 98 4.02 1.80 -15.60
N ASP A 99 3.40 2.86 -16.11
CA ASP A 99 3.79 4.25 -15.82
C ASP A 99 2.91 4.86 -14.71
N PHE A 100 3.50 5.75 -13.91
CA PHE A 100 2.82 6.43 -12.80
C PHE A 100 2.97 7.93 -12.93
N GLY A 101 1.86 8.61 -13.20
CA GLY A 101 1.75 10.06 -13.18
C GLY A 101 1.47 10.60 -11.76
N LEU A 102 2.30 11.53 -11.31
CA LEU A 102 2.15 12.19 -10.02
C LEU A 102 1.82 13.67 -10.19
N ILE A 103 0.87 14.16 -9.40
CA ILE A 103 0.46 15.55 -9.36
C ILE A 103 1.01 16.19 -8.09
N PRO A 104 1.70 17.36 -8.16
CA PRO A 104 2.13 18.09 -6.97
C PRO A 104 0.97 18.35 -6.01
N TYR A 105 1.16 17.98 -4.75
CA TYR A 105 0.19 18.14 -3.67
C TYR A 105 0.91 18.43 -2.35
N SER A 106 1.25 19.69 -2.12
CA SER A 106 2.02 20.10 -0.93
C SER A 106 1.26 20.99 0.05
N GLY A 107 0.06 21.45 -0.33
CA GLY A 107 -0.65 22.53 0.36
C GLY A 107 -1.11 22.24 1.79
N ARG A 108 -1.07 20.97 2.23
CA ARG A 108 -1.56 20.54 3.55
C ARG A 108 -0.45 19.98 4.47
N ILE A 109 0.80 20.07 4.02
CA ILE A 109 1.98 19.72 4.80
C ILE A 109 2.73 21.01 5.13
N ARG A 110 2.98 21.28 6.42
CA ARG A 110 3.70 22.46 6.87
C ARG A 110 5.19 22.36 6.51
N LYS A 111 5.89 23.48 6.48
CA LYS A 111 7.33 23.55 6.13
C LYS A 111 8.22 22.65 7.02
N ASN A 112 7.83 22.44 8.26
CA ASN A 112 8.53 21.54 9.18
C ASN A 112 8.16 20.05 9.01
N GLY A 113 7.34 19.70 8.01
CA GLY A 113 6.85 18.35 7.73
C GLY A 113 5.64 17.91 8.56
N SER A 114 5.20 18.72 9.55
CA SER A 114 4.02 18.37 10.35
C SER A 114 2.74 18.49 9.52
N HIS A 115 1.80 17.60 9.76
CA HIS A 115 0.53 17.54 9.07
C HIS A 115 -0.53 16.87 9.93
N ARG A 116 -1.77 16.94 9.49
CA ARG A 116 -2.91 16.24 10.08
C ARG A 116 -3.43 15.22 9.09
N TYR A 117 -4.03 14.16 9.57
CA TYR A 117 -4.79 13.22 8.77
C TYR A 117 -6.09 12.87 9.48
N ILE A 118 -7.05 12.36 8.73
CA ILE A 118 -8.31 11.82 9.25
C ILE A 118 -8.20 10.31 9.27
N HIS A 119 -8.48 9.73 10.41
CA HIS A 119 -8.60 8.28 10.58
C HIS A 119 -10.08 7.91 10.73
N ILE A 120 -10.52 6.97 9.92
CA ILE A 120 -11.86 6.40 9.91
C ILE A 120 -11.73 4.89 9.94
N THR A 121 -12.66 4.22 10.60
CA THR A 121 -12.68 2.77 10.69
C THR A 121 -14.09 2.25 10.96
N ASP A 122 -14.31 0.97 10.70
CA ASP A 122 -15.52 0.24 11.10
C ASP A 122 -16.82 0.97 10.72
N THR A 123 -16.89 1.42 9.47
CA THR A 123 -18.08 2.14 8.96
C THR A 123 -19.25 1.23 8.69
N GLU A 124 -19.01 -0.06 8.50
CA GLU A 124 -20.00 -1.13 8.37
C GLU A 124 -21.23 -0.75 7.52
N ILE A 125 -20.97 -0.41 6.27
CA ILE A 125 -21.99 0.14 5.36
C ILE A 125 -22.96 -0.95 4.88
N PHE A 126 -23.88 -1.33 5.72
CA PHE A 126 -24.98 -2.26 5.39
C PHE A 126 -26.09 -1.58 4.60
N ASN A 127 -26.34 -0.30 4.88
CA ASN A 127 -27.29 0.55 4.22
C ASN A 127 -26.59 1.77 3.62
N THR A 128 -26.96 2.12 2.38
CA THR A 128 -26.42 3.29 1.68
C THR A 128 -27.31 4.53 1.81
N GLU A 129 -28.42 4.44 2.54
CA GLU A 129 -29.21 5.59 2.94
C GLU A 129 -28.37 6.50 3.84
N ASN A 130 -28.38 7.80 3.60
CA ASN A 130 -27.57 8.80 4.30
C ASN A 130 -26.04 8.63 4.18
N HIS A 131 -25.54 7.67 3.39
CA HIS A 131 -24.11 7.46 3.22
C HIS A 131 -23.44 8.71 2.60
N ALA A 132 -24.07 9.33 1.61
CA ALA A 132 -23.55 10.53 0.97
C ALA A 132 -23.44 11.71 1.95
N ASP A 133 -24.41 11.90 2.83
CA ASP A 133 -24.40 12.97 3.84
C ASP A 133 -23.25 12.79 4.84
N TRP A 134 -23.03 11.55 5.28
CA TRP A 134 -21.92 11.22 6.16
C TRP A 134 -20.57 11.48 5.47
N VAL A 135 -20.36 11.04 4.24
CA VAL A 135 -19.15 11.28 3.47
C VAL A 135 -18.92 12.76 3.23
N ASN A 136 -19.96 13.54 2.93
CA ASN A 136 -19.86 14.99 2.79
C ASN A 136 -19.41 15.67 4.09
N ASN A 137 -19.89 15.22 5.24
CA ASN A 137 -19.42 15.72 6.54
C ASN A 137 -17.93 15.43 6.75
N VAL A 138 -17.45 14.25 6.37
CA VAL A 138 -16.01 13.91 6.44
C VAL A 138 -15.20 14.78 5.47
N HIS A 139 -15.70 15.03 4.25
CA HIS A 139 -15.06 15.90 3.28
C HIS A 139 -14.91 17.33 3.81
N ASP A 140 -15.98 17.90 4.35
CA ASP A 140 -15.95 19.25 4.92
C ASP A 140 -15.01 19.33 6.12
N TYR A 141 -15.01 18.33 6.98
CA TYR A 141 -14.09 18.24 8.10
C TYR A 141 -12.64 18.14 7.63
N ALA A 142 -12.33 17.27 6.67
CA ALA A 142 -10.98 17.13 6.12
C ALA A 142 -10.47 18.43 5.48
N ARG A 143 -11.34 19.16 4.79
CA ARG A 143 -11.02 20.45 4.21
C ARG A 143 -10.78 21.52 5.28
N ASN A 144 -11.65 21.63 6.29
CA ASN A 144 -11.53 22.61 7.37
C ASN A 144 -10.28 22.37 8.22
N GLU A 145 -9.96 21.11 8.53
CA GLU A 145 -8.77 20.74 9.28
C GLU A 145 -7.48 20.70 8.43
N GLN A 146 -7.59 20.95 7.11
CA GLN A 146 -6.47 20.89 6.18
C GLN A 146 -5.74 19.53 6.27
N ALA A 147 -6.52 18.43 6.29
CA ALA A 147 -5.96 17.09 6.37
C ALA A 147 -5.12 16.76 5.15
N ALA A 148 -3.91 16.26 5.35
CA ALA A 148 -3.01 15.85 4.28
C ALA A 148 -3.51 14.62 3.55
N PHE A 149 -4.22 13.74 4.25
CA PHE A 149 -4.87 12.54 3.70
C PHE A 149 -5.98 12.04 4.64
N ILE A 150 -6.77 11.12 4.12
CA ILE A 150 -7.74 10.33 4.88
C ILE A 150 -7.28 8.87 4.80
N ILE A 151 -7.36 8.14 5.90
CA ILE A 151 -7.14 6.69 5.96
C ILE A 151 -8.35 6.01 6.55
N HIS A 152 -8.85 4.97 5.89
CA HIS A 152 -9.85 4.05 6.41
C HIS A 152 -9.19 2.73 6.77
N THR A 153 -9.24 2.33 8.04
CA THR A 153 -8.53 1.13 8.52
C THR A 153 -9.38 -0.14 8.52
N GLY A 154 -10.34 -0.23 7.60
CA GLY A 154 -11.06 -1.47 7.32
C GLY A 154 -12.45 -1.54 7.93
N ASP A 155 -13.12 -2.66 7.62
CA ASP A 155 -14.52 -2.93 7.90
C ASP A 155 -15.44 -1.86 7.30
N ILE A 156 -15.27 -1.65 6.00
CA ILE A 156 -16.22 -0.92 5.15
C ILE A 156 -17.51 -1.73 5.02
N CYS A 157 -17.36 -3.05 5.08
CA CYS A 157 -18.35 -4.10 5.07
C CYS A 157 -19.20 -4.19 3.84
N TYR A 158 -19.16 -5.27 3.50
CA TYR A 158 -19.26 -6.38 2.58
C TYR A 158 -19.27 -5.87 1.14
N GLU A 159 -19.61 -6.72 0.20
CA GLU A 159 -19.61 -6.36 -1.22
C GLU A 159 -20.39 -5.07 -1.53
N LYS A 160 -21.57 -4.89 -0.92
CA LYS A 160 -22.41 -3.71 -1.15
C LYS A 160 -21.75 -2.43 -0.63
N GLY A 161 -21.22 -2.47 0.58
CA GLY A 161 -20.52 -1.34 1.20
C GLY A 161 -19.26 -0.97 0.45
N LEU A 162 -18.40 -1.95 0.13
CA LEU A 162 -17.19 -1.75 -0.65
C LEU A 162 -17.47 -1.03 -1.98
N LYS A 163 -18.46 -1.51 -2.75
CA LYS A 163 -18.84 -0.93 -4.04
C LYS A 163 -19.48 0.45 -3.94
N ALA A 164 -20.18 0.74 -2.85
CA ALA A 164 -20.82 2.04 -2.64
C ALA A 164 -19.83 3.08 -2.13
N HIS A 165 -18.98 2.71 -1.17
CA HIS A 165 -18.08 3.63 -0.48
C HIS A 165 -17.08 4.28 -1.44
N ILE A 166 -16.43 3.51 -2.30
CA ILE A 166 -15.41 4.03 -3.23
C ILE A 166 -15.96 5.07 -4.21
N LYS A 167 -17.25 5.04 -4.53
CA LYS A 167 -17.89 6.02 -5.42
C LYS A 167 -17.99 7.41 -4.79
N LEU A 168 -18.03 7.48 -3.47
CA LEU A 168 -18.19 8.70 -2.71
C LEU A 168 -16.85 9.14 -2.08
N MET A 169 -16.18 8.24 -1.38
CA MET A 169 -14.91 8.54 -0.72
C MET A 169 -13.73 7.99 -1.55
N ASN A 170 -13.05 8.88 -2.22
CA ASN A 170 -11.85 8.59 -3.01
C ASN A 170 -11.01 9.87 -3.13
N THR A 171 -9.78 9.74 -3.61
CA THR A 171 -8.83 10.85 -3.74
C THR A 171 -9.34 12.01 -4.60
N GLU A 172 -10.18 11.73 -5.59
CA GLU A 172 -10.76 12.76 -6.47
C GLU A 172 -11.84 13.56 -5.74
N ASN A 173 -12.77 12.87 -5.08
CA ASN A 173 -13.92 13.49 -4.43
C ASN A 173 -13.58 14.19 -3.11
N MET A 174 -12.51 13.74 -2.41
CA MET A 174 -12.18 14.24 -1.06
C MET A 174 -11.15 15.37 -1.05
N ASP A 175 -10.72 15.88 -2.20
CA ASP A 175 -9.70 16.94 -2.34
C ASP A 175 -8.33 16.60 -1.72
N CYS A 176 -8.16 15.41 -1.16
CA CYS A 176 -6.91 14.92 -0.60
C CYS A 176 -6.77 13.41 -0.86
N PRO A 177 -5.55 12.86 -0.79
CA PRO A 177 -5.35 11.42 -0.89
C PRO A 177 -6.22 10.65 0.10
N VAL A 178 -6.84 9.56 -0.37
CA VAL A 178 -7.59 8.62 0.46
C VAL A 178 -6.94 7.25 0.32
N PHE A 179 -6.61 6.65 1.47
CA PHE A 179 -5.99 5.35 1.56
C PHE A 179 -6.89 4.37 2.30
N TYR A 180 -6.71 3.08 2.05
CA TYR A 180 -7.57 2.03 2.58
C TYR A 180 -6.76 0.85 3.10
N CYS A 181 -7.08 0.40 4.31
CA CYS A 181 -6.68 -0.88 4.85
C CYS A 181 -7.87 -1.85 4.79
N ILE A 182 -7.62 -3.13 4.61
CA ILE A 182 -8.66 -4.15 4.60
C ILE A 182 -8.98 -4.62 6.03
N GLY A 183 -10.27 -4.72 6.36
CA GLY A 183 -10.76 -5.32 7.60
C GLY A 183 -11.19 -6.79 7.39
N ASN A 184 -11.62 -7.45 8.48
CA ASN A 184 -12.04 -8.84 8.43
C ASN A 184 -13.33 -9.06 7.64
N HIS A 185 -14.27 -8.13 7.70
CA HIS A 185 -15.53 -8.17 6.96
C HIS A 185 -15.41 -7.67 5.52
N ASP A 186 -14.25 -7.14 5.13
CA ASP A 186 -13.94 -6.78 3.75
C ASP A 186 -13.33 -7.97 2.98
N LEU A 187 -12.96 -9.06 3.68
CA LEU A 187 -12.60 -10.35 3.10
C LEU A 187 -13.87 -11.11 2.72
N VAL A 188 -14.38 -10.84 1.53
CA VAL A 188 -15.65 -11.38 1.05
C VAL A 188 -15.45 -12.60 0.15
N LYS A 189 -16.54 -13.34 -0.14
CA LYS A 189 -16.49 -14.53 -0.99
C LYS A 189 -15.97 -14.21 -2.40
N GLY A 190 -14.95 -14.95 -2.84
CA GLY A 190 -14.30 -14.87 -4.16
C GLY A 190 -13.40 -16.07 -4.38
N LYS A 191 -12.43 -15.98 -5.28
CA LYS A 191 -11.35 -16.98 -5.41
C LYS A 191 -10.45 -16.98 -4.17
N TYR A 192 -10.33 -15.84 -3.54
CA TYR A 192 -9.67 -15.56 -2.26
C TYR A 192 -10.37 -14.38 -1.61
N GLY A 193 -10.23 -14.23 -0.31
CA GLY A 193 -11.05 -13.28 0.46
C GLY A 193 -10.96 -11.82 0.01
N GLU A 194 -9.77 -11.35 -0.36
CA GLU A 194 -9.53 -9.97 -0.78
C GLU A 194 -9.77 -9.70 -2.28
N GLU A 195 -10.20 -10.68 -3.09
CA GLU A 195 -10.34 -10.50 -4.55
C GLU A 195 -11.21 -9.29 -4.92
N LEU A 196 -12.33 -9.12 -4.23
CA LEU A 196 -13.22 -7.98 -4.49
C LEU A 196 -12.61 -6.67 -3.99
N PHE A 197 -12.05 -6.65 -2.78
CA PHE A 197 -11.37 -5.48 -2.25
C PHE A 197 -10.25 -5.02 -3.19
N GLU A 198 -9.38 -5.93 -3.61
CA GLU A 198 -8.30 -5.63 -4.55
C GLU A 198 -8.80 -5.09 -5.91
N SER A 199 -9.94 -5.56 -6.39
CA SER A 199 -10.51 -5.07 -7.64
C SER A 199 -11.01 -3.62 -7.56
N ILE A 200 -11.30 -3.13 -6.36
CA ILE A 200 -11.87 -1.80 -6.08
C ILE A 200 -10.79 -0.85 -5.54
N TYR A 201 -10.04 -1.29 -4.52
CA TYR A 201 -9.12 -0.47 -3.70
C TYR A 201 -7.64 -0.72 -4.00
N GLY A 202 -7.30 -1.84 -4.66
CA GLY A 202 -5.92 -2.20 -4.99
C GLY A 202 -5.23 -3.06 -3.95
N PRO A 203 -3.89 -3.01 -3.87
CA PRO A 203 -3.11 -3.89 -3.01
C PRO A 203 -3.48 -3.70 -1.54
N VAL A 204 -3.49 -4.82 -0.79
CA VAL A 204 -3.86 -4.81 0.64
C VAL A 204 -2.69 -4.47 1.56
N TYR A 205 -1.48 -4.40 1.03
CA TYR A 205 -0.30 -3.86 1.73
C TYR A 205 0.49 -2.98 0.78
N TYR A 206 0.87 -1.82 1.26
CA TYR A 206 1.60 -0.79 0.51
C TYR A 206 2.07 0.31 1.47
N SER A 207 2.83 1.29 0.97
CA SER A 207 3.30 2.43 1.74
C SER A 207 3.11 3.75 1.00
N PHE A 208 3.15 4.85 1.74
CA PHE A 208 3.16 6.21 1.22
C PHE A 208 3.87 7.14 2.20
N ASP A 209 4.33 8.28 1.72
CA ASP A 209 5.02 9.29 2.53
C ASP A 209 4.17 10.56 2.63
N ALA A 210 4.09 11.15 3.82
CA ALA A 210 3.54 12.48 4.01
C ALA A 210 4.40 13.26 5.02
N GLY A 211 4.79 14.47 4.68
CA GLY A 211 5.76 15.22 5.46
C GLY A 211 7.08 14.45 5.59
N ASN A 212 7.49 14.24 6.83
CA ASN A 212 8.72 13.50 7.15
C ASN A 212 8.41 12.07 7.67
N VAL A 213 7.19 11.58 7.49
CA VAL A 213 6.71 10.31 8.04
C VAL A 213 6.50 9.31 6.91
N HIS A 214 6.97 8.10 7.13
CA HIS A 214 6.68 6.94 6.29
C HIS A 214 5.48 6.18 6.86
N TYR A 215 4.42 6.05 6.07
CA TYR A 215 3.19 5.37 6.42
C TYR A 215 3.12 4.03 5.73
N VAL A 216 2.82 2.99 6.49
CA VAL A 216 2.71 1.61 6.00
C VAL A 216 1.30 1.12 6.25
N VAL A 217 0.68 0.54 5.25
CA VAL A 217 -0.59 -0.18 5.37
C VAL A 217 -0.30 -1.68 5.32
N THR A 218 -0.79 -2.41 6.31
CA THR A 218 -0.69 -3.87 6.38
C THR A 218 -2.06 -4.49 6.58
N PRO A 219 -2.35 -5.65 5.95
CA PRO A 219 -3.63 -6.33 6.17
C PRO A 219 -3.62 -7.08 7.50
N MET A 220 -4.79 -7.32 8.04
CA MET A 220 -4.93 -8.27 9.14
C MET A 220 -4.75 -9.73 8.66
N PRO A 221 -4.41 -10.69 9.56
CA PRO A 221 -4.02 -12.03 9.14
C PRO A 221 -5.16 -12.90 8.58
N GLY A 222 -6.40 -12.50 8.72
CA GLY A 222 -7.58 -13.24 8.25
C GLY A 222 -8.87 -12.48 8.47
N GLY A 223 -10.00 -13.10 8.16
CA GLY A 223 -11.34 -12.54 8.32
C GLY A 223 -12.41 -13.54 7.92
N ASP A 224 -13.56 -13.07 7.45
CA ASP A 224 -14.73 -13.89 7.12
C ASP A 224 -14.43 -14.93 6.03
N HIS A 225 -13.51 -14.64 5.13
CA HIS A 225 -12.99 -15.57 4.14
C HIS A 225 -11.46 -15.60 4.15
N ALA A 226 -10.89 -16.75 3.82
CA ALA A 226 -9.45 -16.95 3.79
C ALA A 226 -8.77 -16.02 2.76
N PRO A 227 -7.74 -15.27 3.16
CA PRO A 227 -7.01 -14.42 2.24
C PRO A 227 -6.10 -15.23 1.30
N GLY A 228 -5.80 -14.64 0.15
CA GLY A 228 -4.79 -15.14 -0.77
C GLY A 228 -3.37 -14.71 -0.41
N TYR A 229 -3.19 -13.66 0.39
CA TYR A 229 -1.90 -13.29 0.94
C TYR A 229 -1.56 -14.11 2.19
N THR A 230 -0.30 -14.13 2.55
CA THR A 230 0.20 -14.78 3.78
C THR A 230 1.01 -13.80 4.62
N SER A 231 1.19 -14.13 5.91
CA SER A 231 2.10 -13.37 6.77
C SER A 231 3.54 -13.35 6.25
N ASP A 232 3.94 -14.39 5.49
CA ASP A 232 5.26 -14.45 4.86
C ASP A 232 5.39 -13.43 3.72
N ASP A 233 4.35 -13.27 2.88
CA ASP A 233 4.33 -12.28 1.81
C ASP A 233 4.46 -10.87 2.38
N VAL A 234 3.62 -10.53 3.35
CA VAL A 234 3.62 -9.21 4.01
C VAL A 234 4.96 -8.95 4.70
N CYS A 235 5.51 -9.93 5.42
CA CYS A 235 6.76 -9.78 6.16
C CYS A 235 7.96 -9.54 5.22
N ARG A 236 8.04 -10.27 4.09
CA ARG A 236 9.11 -10.09 3.10
C ARG A 236 9.02 -8.72 2.44
N TRP A 237 7.83 -8.33 2.00
CA TRP A 237 7.63 -7.02 1.42
C TRP A 237 7.95 -5.90 2.42
N LEU A 238 7.46 -5.99 3.66
CA LEU A 238 7.69 -4.98 4.70
C LEU A 238 9.18 -4.79 5.00
N LYS A 239 9.96 -5.88 5.05
CA LYS A 239 11.43 -5.80 5.19
C LYS A 239 12.07 -5.05 4.03
N ASN A 240 11.64 -5.33 2.80
CA ASN A 240 12.17 -4.69 1.62
C ASN A 240 11.76 -3.22 1.54
N ASP A 241 10.52 -2.87 1.88
CA ASP A 241 10.04 -1.49 1.91
C ASP A 241 10.81 -0.65 2.95
N LEU A 242 10.90 -1.15 4.18
CA LEU A 242 11.61 -0.47 5.27
C LEU A 242 13.14 -0.37 5.05
N ALA A 243 13.73 -1.23 4.22
CA ALA A 243 15.14 -1.12 3.84
C ALA A 243 15.44 0.11 2.96
N HIS A 244 14.41 0.68 2.30
CA HIS A 244 14.52 1.86 1.44
C HIS A 244 14.16 3.18 2.14
N ILE A 245 13.90 3.18 3.44
CA ILE A 245 13.68 4.42 4.18
C ILE A 245 14.98 4.92 4.81
N ARG A 246 15.11 6.23 4.95
CA ARG A 246 16.27 6.83 5.61
C ARG A 246 16.28 6.48 7.09
N PRO A 247 17.43 6.12 7.68
CA PRO A 247 17.53 5.88 9.11
C PRO A 247 16.95 7.05 9.93
N GLY A 248 16.14 6.71 10.94
CA GLY A 248 15.50 7.69 11.81
C GLY A 248 14.20 8.31 11.27
N THR A 249 13.78 7.99 10.05
CA THR A 249 12.46 8.38 9.55
C THR A 249 11.38 7.81 10.47
N PRO A 250 10.44 8.63 11.00
CA PRO A 250 9.31 8.10 11.75
C PRO A 250 8.44 7.19 10.89
N VAL A 251 8.06 6.04 11.44
CA VAL A 251 7.16 5.07 10.80
C VAL A 251 5.84 5.05 11.56
N VAL A 252 4.74 5.05 10.81
CA VAL A 252 3.37 4.81 11.33
C VAL A 252 2.77 3.66 10.55
N VAL A 253 2.22 2.67 11.24
CA VAL A 253 1.57 1.53 10.60
C VAL A 253 0.06 1.63 10.79
N PHE A 254 -0.66 1.43 9.71
CA PHE A 254 -2.11 1.23 9.68
C PHE A 254 -2.43 -0.24 9.48
N ASN A 255 -3.28 -0.77 10.32
CA ASN A 255 -3.82 -2.11 10.22
C ASN A 255 -5.28 -2.06 10.66
N HIS A 256 -6.04 -3.13 10.47
CA HIS A 256 -7.40 -3.16 11.02
C HIS A 256 -7.42 -3.54 12.49
N ASP A 257 -6.46 -4.33 12.98
CA ASP A 257 -6.41 -4.78 14.37
C ASP A 257 -5.06 -4.45 15.05
N LEU A 258 -5.03 -4.51 16.37
CA LEU A 258 -3.82 -4.30 17.16
C LEU A 258 -2.86 -5.48 16.97
N LEU A 259 -1.59 -5.18 16.72
CA LEU A 259 -0.57 -6.20 16.57
C LEU A 259 -0.23 -6.91 17.88
N THR A 260 -0.14 -6.17 18.97
CA THR A 260 0.33 -6.67 20.28
C THR A 260 -0.09 -5.76 21.43
N TYR A 261 -0.22 -6.33 22.62
CA TYR A 261 -0.39 -5.60 23.88
C TYR A 261 0.94 -5.25 24.57
N GLU A 262 2.06 -5.77 24.04
CA GLU A 262 3.40 -5.57 24.56
C GLU A 262 4.03 -4.26 24.06
N ASP A 263 5.11 -3.83 24.70
CA ASP A 263 5.83 -2.61 24.31
C ASP A 263 6.69 -2.78 23.04
N THR A 264 6.88 -4.03 22.59
CA THR A 264 7.68 -4.35 21.41
C THR A 264 6.79 -4.86 20.28
N PHE A 265 6.75 -4.11 19.19
CA PHE A 265 5.96 -4.42 18.01
C PHE A 265 6.73 -5.32 17.05
N ILE A 266 6.56 -6.64 17.20
CA ILE A 266 7.19 -7.65 16.36
C ILE A 266 6.16 -8.23 15.38
N PHE A 267 6.31 -7.90 14.10
CA PHE A 267 5.54 -8.54 13.03
C PHE A 267 6.13 -9.93 12.77
N LYS A 268 5.36 -10.98 13.05
CA LYS A 268 5.79 -12.37 12.91
C LYS A 268 5.19 -12.99 11.64
N SER A 269 5.98 -13.79 10.95
CA SER A 269 5.50 -14.62 9.84
C SER A 269 5.76 -16.09 10.12
N LYS A 270 5.16 -16.97 9.32
CA LYS A 270 5.28 -18.41 9.51
C LYS A 270 6.67 -18.92 9.13
N ASN A 271 7.22 -18.48 7.99
CA ASN A 271 8.48 -18.99 7.43
C ASN A 271 9.47 -17.86 7.04
N ALA A 272 9.04 -16.62 6.90
CA ALA A 272 9.90 -15.48 6.53
C ALA A 272 10.57 -14.80 7.74
N GLY A 273 10.45 -15.39 8.93
CA GLY A 273 10.97 -14.85 10.17
C GLY A 273 10.11 -13.74 10.75
N SER A 274 10.74 -12.77 11.39
CA SER A 274 10.05 -11.64 12.02
C SER A 274 10.77 -10.33 11.72
N ILE A 275 10.09 -9.23 12.00
CA ILE A 275 10.64 -7.88 11.96
C ILE A 275 10.23 -7.13 13.23
N ASN A 276 11.20 -6.55 13.93
CA ASN A 276 10.97 -5.69 15.07
C ASN A 276 10.80 -4.25 14.57
N LEU A 277 9.56 -3.77 14.55
CA LEU A 277 9.23 -2.45 14.02
C LEU A 277 9.79 -1.29 14.88
N ASN A 278 10.05 -1.54 16.16
CA ASN A 278 10.66 -0.52 17.02
C ASN A 278 12.07 -0.12 16.53
N GLU A 279 12.80 -1.02 15.87
CA GLU A 279 14.11 -0.75 15.27
C GLU A 279 14.03 0.21 14.07
N TYR A 280 12.85 0.38 13.48
CA TYR A 280 12.56 1.29 12.37
C TYR A 280 11.88 2.60 12.80
N ASN A 281 12.09 3.01 14.06
CA ASN A 281 11.53 4.24 14.61
C ASN A 281 9.99 4.30 14.53
N LEU A 282 9.32 3.19 14.82
CA LEU A 282 7.85 3.12 14.90
C LEU A 282 7.33 4.15 15.92
N LYS A 283 6.37 4.96 15.53
CA LYS A 283 5.74 6.00 16.36
C LYS A 283 4.31 5.69 16.70
N ALA A 284 3.59 5.03 15.79
CA ALA A 284 2.22 4.62 16.06
C ALA A 284 1.84 3.34 15.29
N TRP A 285 0.97 2.58 15.89
CA TRP A 285 0.19 1.51 15.29
C TRP A 285 -1.28 1.91 15.38
N VAL A 286 -1.90 2.29 14.26
CA VAL A 286 -3.25 2.84 14.20
C VAL A 286 -4.20 1.78 13.66
N TYR A 287 -5.28 1.53 14.37
CA TYR A 287 -6.17 0.40 14.08
C TYR A 287 -7.64 0.71 14.40
N GLY A 288 -8.55 -0.21 14.03
CA GLY A 288 -9.98 -0.20 14.28
C GLY A 288 -10.44 -1.46 15.01
N HIS A 289 -11.45 -2.16 14.46
CA HIS A 289 -11.92 -3.49 14.84
C HIS A 289 -12.65 -3.59 16.19
N TRP A 290 -12.26 -2.82 17.18
CA TRP A 290 -12.79 -2.93 18.53
C TRP A 290 -14.04 -2.09 18.78
N HIS A 291 -14.45 -1.26 17.84
CA HIS A 291 -15.60 -0.35 17.92
C HIS A 291 -15.58 0.57 19.15
N ILE A 292 -14.39 0.95 19.60
CA ILE A 292 -14.18 1.86 20.72
C ILE A 292 -13.10 2.90 20.41
N ASN A 293 -13.22 4.06 21.02
CA ASN A 293 -12.13 5.03 21.03
C ASN A 293 -11.11 4.61 22.09
N TYR A 294 -9.95 4.19 21.64
CA TYR A 294 -8.87 3.71 22.50
C TYR A 294 -7.54 4.31 22.07
N MET A 295 -6.73 4.70 23.02
CA MET A 295 -5.37 5.13 22.80
C MET A 295 -4.50 4.71 23.98
N LYS A 296 -3.39 4.07 23.70
CA LYS A 296 -2.40 3.65 24.69
C LYS A 296 -1.00 4.03 24.21
N LYS A 297 -0.12 4.36 25.14
CA LYS A 297 1.32 4.43 24.89
C LYS A 297 1.96 3.14 25.37
N GLN A 298 2.62 2.41 24.45
CA GLN A 298 3.33 1.16 24.67
C GLN A 298 4.82 1.42 24.37
N GLY A 299 5.65 1.56 25.42
CA GLY A 299 7.00 2.05 25.25
C GLY A 299 7.03 3.45 24.64
N ASP A 300 7.62 3.56 23.45
CA ASP A 300 7.67 4.82 22.67
C ASP A 300 6.64 4.87 21.51
N VAL A 301 5.77 3.87 21.42
CA VAL A 301 4.77 3.73 20.36
C VAL A 301 3.38 4.05 20.89
N TYR A 302 2.59 4.79 20.11
CA TYR A 302 1.16 4.98 20.37
C TYR A 302 0.34 3.94 19.61
N SER A 303 -0.64 3.35 20.27
CA SER A 303 -1.62 2.45 19.66
C SER A 303 -3.04 2.92 19.95
#